data_41235650ce315f4893941ff587b9f91b
#
_entry.id   41235650ce315f4893941ff587b9f91b
#
_cell.length_a   1.000
_cell.length_b   1.000
_cell.length_c   1.000
_cell.angle_alpha   90.00
_cell.angle_beta   90.00
_cell.angle_gamma   90.00
#
_symmetry.space_group_name_H-M   'P 1'
#
loop_
_entity.id
_entity.type
_entity.pdbx_description
1 polymer ?
#
loop_
_entity_poly.entity_id
_entity_poly.type
_entity_poly.pdbx_seq_one_letter_code
_entity_poly.pdbx_strand_id
1 'polypeptide(L)'
;MTFELQHTDPYSSARTGLITTDHGQIKTPIFMPVGTCGSVKGVHFQELREQVKAQIILGNTYHLYLRPGLDTLRKAGGLHKFNTWNRPILTDSGGFQVFSLTSIRKLKEEGCEFRSHIDGSKHVFTPENVMDTQRIIGADIMMALDECPPGESDYQYAKNILRLTQRWLDRCIKRFNETEPLYGHHQTLFPIVQGCKYKDLRQDAAKHVVDRLGMLNDGGGASIGGLAVGEPTEVMYEMIEVVNEILPKDRPRYLMGVGTPQNILEAIERGVDMFDCVMPTRNGRNALLFTYQGTMNMRNKKWENDFSPIDSDGCDIDRLHSKAYLHHLFKAQELLALQIASIHNLAFYLRLVTDARQHIEQGDFSQWKRSVINDLGRRV
;
A
#
# COMPACT_ATOMS: atom_id res chain seq x y z
N MET A 1 15.16 -3.34 10.67
CA MET A 1 14.67 -2.06 10.09
C MET A 1 14.78 -0.96 11.13
N THR A 2 15.14 0.27 10.74
CA THR A 2 15.10 1.46 11.60
C THR A 2 14.19 2.51 10.98
N PHE A 3 13.62 3.38 11.82
CA PHE A 3 12.88 4.57 11.40
C PHE A 3 13.41 5.78 12.15
N GLU A 4 13.69 6.84 11.42
CA GLU A 4 14.14 8.13 11.93
C GLU A 4 13.13 9.20 11.54
N LEU A 5 12.46 9.80 12.52
CA LEU A 5 11.60 10.96 12.31
C LEU A 5 12.49 12.18 12.04
N GLN A 6 12.33 12.85 10.89
CA GLN A 6 13.19 13.96 10.47
C GLN A 6 12.55 15.32 10.71
N HIS A 7 11.32 15.52 10.22
CA HIS A 7 10.59 16.79 10.37
C HIS A 7 9.13 16.53 10.72
N THR A 8 8.50 17.50 11.38
CA THR A 8 7.06 17.55 11.63
C THR A 8 6.56 18.93 11.21
N ASP A 9 5.50 18.98 10.42
CA ASP A 9 4.85 20.24 10.02
C ASP A 9 4.35 21.01 11.26
N PRO A 10 4.62 22.32 11.36
CA PRO A 10 4.21 23.07 12.56
C PRO A 10 2.70 23.28 12.71
N TYR A 11 1.91 23.04 11.64
CA TYR A 11 0.48 23.31 11.59
C TYR A 11 -0.39 22.07 11.45
N SER A 12 0.21 20.88 11.37
CA SER A 12 -0.50 19.62 11.23
C SER A 12 0.29 18.46 11.83
N SER A 13 -0.24 17.24 11.70
CA SER A 13 0.49 16.02 12.07
C SER A 13 1.36 15.47 10.93
N ALA A 14 1.43 16.15 9.79
CA ALA A 14 2.25 15.75 8.66
C ALA A 14 3.74 15.70 9.07
N ARG A 15 4.44 14.67 8.62
CA ARG A 15 5.83 14.44 9.04
C ARG A 15 6.64 13.77 7.96
N THR A 16 7.95 13.99 7.98
CA THR A 16 8.91 13.25 7.14
C THR A 16 9.78 12.36 8.00
N GLY A 17 10.22 11.26 7.42
CA GLY A 17 11.12 10.32 8.08
C GLY A 17 11.89 9.47 7.09
N LEU A 18 12.81 8.69 7.63
CA LEU A 18 13.65 7.77 6.89
C LEU A 18 13.52 6.36 7.45
N ILE A 19 13.02 5.43 6.65
CA ILE A 19 13.06 4.00 6.94
C ILE A 19 14.32 3.43 6.30
N THR A 20 15.11 2.66 7.04
CA THR A 20 16.26 1.93 6.53
C THR A 20 16.05 0.44 6.65
N THR A 21 16.18 -0.29 5.55
CA THR A 21 16.17 -1.74 5.44
C THR A 21 17.49 -2.23 4.84
N ASP A 22 17.71 -3.54 4.80
CA ASP A 22 18.92 -4.11 4.19
C ASP A 22 18.95 -3.91 2.67
N HIS A 23 17.80 -3.70 2.01
CA HIS A 23 17.68 -3.41 0.57
C HIS A 23 17.62 -1.91 0.23
N GLY A 24 17.78 -1.03 1.22
CA GLY A 24 17.88 0.41 0.98
C GLY A 24 16.98 1.27 1.86
N GLN A 25 16.98 2.56 1.53
CA GLN A 25 16.29 3.60 2.30
C GLN A 25 14.97 3.99 1.63
N ILE A 26 13.99 4.34 2.45
CA ILE A 26 12.66 4.80 2.04
C ILE A 26 12.39 6.13 2.74
N LYS A 27 12.26 7.20 1.97
CA LYS A 27 11.87 8.54 2.47
C LYS A 27 10.35 8.61 2.58
N THR A 28 9.83 8.90 3.75
CA THR A 28 8.39 9.05 4.00
C THR A 28 7.95 10.51 4.02
N PRO A 29 6.69 10.85 3.65
CA PRO A 29 5.64 9.95 3.14
C PRO A 29 6.02 9.27 1.82
N ILE A 30 5.55 8.03 1.61
CA ILE A 30 5.85 7.24 0.41
C ILE A 30 4.61 6.51 -0.12
N PHE A 31 4.48 6.44 -1.45
CA PHE A 31 3.52 5.55 -2.11
C PHE A 31 4.24 4.31 -2.66
N MET A 32 3.68 3.13 -2.40
CA MET A 32 4.22 1.84 -2.82
C MET A 32 3.46 1.31 -4.04
N PRO A 33 4.09 1.24 -5.24
CA PRO A 33 3.49 0.56 -6.38
C PRO A 33 3.17 -0.91 -6.06
N VAL A 34 1.94 -1.35 -6.42
CA VAL A 34 1.47 -2.70 -6.13
C VAL A 34 1.94 -3.69 -7.18
N GLY A 35 2.80 -4.60 -6.76
CA GLY A 35 3.33 -5.72 -7.55
C GLY A 35 2.70 -7.05 -7.16
N THR A 36 1.39 -7.24 -7.37
CA THR A 36 0.56 -8.35 -6.89
C THR A 36 1.19 -9.74 -7.05
N CYS A 37 1.71 -10.05 -8.24
CA CYS A 37 2.34 -11.35 -8.54
C CYS A 37 3.86 -11.20 -8.74
N GLY A 38 4.51 -10.35 -7.94
CA GLY A 38 5.93 -10.07 -8.07
C GLY A 38 6.27 -9.12 -9.22
N SER A 39 5.28 -8.51 -9.86
CA SER A 39 5.47 -7.49 -10.92
C SER A 39 4.38 -6.43 -10.84
N VAL A 40 4.73 -5.19 -11.10
CA VAL A 40 3.77 -4.08 -11.30
C VAL A 40 3.19 -4.19 -12.72
N LYS A 41 1.86 -4.24 -12.80
CA LYS A 41 1.17 -4.55 -14.07
C LYS A 41 1.53 -3.58 -15.20
N GLY A 42 2.16 -4.11 -16.26
CA GLY A 42 2.51 -3.37 -17.47
C GLY A 42 3.72 -2.44 -17.32
N VAL A 43 4.52 -2.58 -16.25
CA VAL A 43 5.67 -1.71 -16.01
C VAL A 43 6.91 -2.54 -15.70
N HIS A 44 7.99 -2.34 -16.44
CA HIS A 44 9.28 -2.96 -16.15
C HIS A 44 9.91 -2.36 -14.90
N PHE A 45 10.71 -3.14 -14.19
CA PHE A 45 11.41 -2.64 -12.99
C PHE A 45 12.45 -1.55 -13.29
N GLN A 46 13.00 -1.52 -14.49
CA GLN A 46 13.82 -0.40 -14.94
C GLN A 46 13.01 0.90 -14.95
N GLU A 47 11.81 0.90 -15.54
CA GLU A 47 10.91 2.06 -15.57
C GLU A 47 10.44 2.45 -14.17
N LEU A 48 10.17 1.47 -13.29
CA LEU A 48 9.86 1.75 -11.90
C LEU A 48 10.99 2.46 -11.16
N ARG A 49 12.26 2.12 -11.47
CA ARG A 49 13.42 2.78 -10.87
C ARG A 49 13.70 4.16 -11.47
N GLU A 50 13.65 4.27 -12.80
CA GLU A 50 14.12 5.43 -13.53
C GLU A 50 13.04 6.50 -13.76
N GLN A 51 11.83 6.08 -14.16
CA GLN A 51 10.72 6.96 -14.47
C GLN A 51 9.83 7.24 -13.25
N VAL A 52 9.40 6.18 -12.58
CA VAL A 52 8.51 6.26 -11.40
C VAL A 52 9.28 6.62 -10.15
N LYS A 53 10.58 6.29 -10.07
CA LYS A 53 11.45 6.50 -8.91
C LYS A 53 10.97 5.80 -7.63
N ALA A 54 10.32 4.62 -7.79
CA ALA A 54 9.83 3.83 -6.68
C ALA A 54 10.98 3.39 -5.77
N GLN A 55 10.85 3.62 -4.46
CA GLN A 55 11.83 3.23 -3.45
C GLN A 55 11.50 1.87 -2.84
N ILE A 56 10.24 1.48 -2.85
CA ILE A 56 9.68 0.24 -2.33
C ILE A 56 8.51 -0.19 -3.20
N ILE A 57 8.27 -1.49 -3.30
CA ILE A 57 7.06 -2.07 -3.91
C ILE A 57 6.32 -2.95 -2.92
N LEU A 58 5.03 -3.17 -3.17
CA LEU A 58 4.21 -4.09 -2.39
C LEU A 58 3.98 -5.38 -3.16
N GLY A 59 4.32 -6.53 -2.57
CA GLY A 59 3.96 -7.87 -3.03
C GLY A 59 2.73 -8.40 -2.30
N ASN A 60 2.00 -9.31 -2.92
CA ASN A 60 0.79 -9.87 -2.31
C ASN A 60 0.99 -11.32 -1.91
N THR A 61 0.95 -11.59 -0.61
CA THR A 61 1.22 -12.92 -0.03
C THR A 61 0.29 -14.00 -0.57
N TYR A 62 -1.02 -13.75 -0.64
CA TYR A 62 -1.99 -14.71 -1.17
C TYR A 62 -1.68 -15.12 -2.62
N HIS A 63 -1.42 -14.14 -3.48
CA HIS A 63 -1.13 -14.42 -4.88
C HIS A 63 0.20 -15.13 -5.07
N LEU A 64 1.25 -14.70 -4.37
CA LEU A 64 2.58 -15.33 -4.43
C LEU A 64 2.60 -16.75 -3.86
N TYR A 65 1.81 -17.01 -2.81
CA TYR A 65 1.59 -18.33 -2.25
C TYR A 65 0.97 -19.30 -3.27
N LEU A 66 -0.06 -18.86 -4.00
CA LEU A 66 -0.73 -19.69 -5.01
C LEU A 66 0.09 -19.80 -6.29
N ARG A 67 0.73 -18.73 -6.74
CA ARG A 67 1.50 -18.66 -7.98
C ARG A 67 2.58 -17.56 -7.90
N PRO A 68 3.88 -17.87 -8.01
CA PRO A 68 4.45 -19.14 -8.52
C PRO A 68 4.46 -20.29 -7.53
N GLY A 69 4.06 -20.06 -6.26
CA GLY A 69 4.11 -21.05 -5.19
C GLY A 69 5.42 -20.98 -4.39
N LEU A 70 5.35 -21.45 -3.14
CA LEU A 70 6.44 -21.31 -2.18
C LEU A 70 7.70 -22.07 -2.57
N ASP A 71 7.56 -23.26 -3.17
CA ASP A 71 8.72 -24.06 -3.61
C ASP A 71 9.55 -23.34 -4.67
N THR A 72 8.88 -22.69 -5.64
CA THR A 72 9.53 -21.90 -6.68
C THR A 72 10.26 -20.70 -6.07
N LEU A 73 9.61 -19.95 -5.17
CA LEU A 73 10.22 -18.80 -4.52
C LEU A 73 11.40 -19.20 -3.65
N ARG A 74 11.31 -20.31 -2.91
CA ARG A 74 12.40 -20.82 -2.09
C ARG A 74 13.62 -21.23 -2.94
N LYS A 75 13.39 -21.94 -4.06
CA LYS A 75 14.46 -22.31 -5.01
C LYS A 75 15.11 -21.11 -5.68
N ALA A 76 14.33 -20.06 -5.94
CA ALA A 76 14.86 -18.81 -6.50
C ALA A 76 15.70 -17.98 -5.50
N GLY A 77 15.59 -18.26 -4.18
CA GLY A 77 16.25 -17.48 -3.14
C GLY A 77 15.46 -16.23 -2.73
N GLY A 78 14.14 -16.34 -2.73
CA GLY A 78 13.18 -15.28 -2.35
C GLY A 78 12.72 -14.40 -3.50
N LEU A 79 11.77 -13.51 -3.20
CA LEU A 79 11.11 -12.66 -4.19
C LEU A 79 12.09 -11.67 -4.85
N HIS A 80 13.00 -11.08 -4.09
CA HIS A 80 14.01 -10.14 -4.62
C HIS A 80 14.85 -10.77 -5.76
N LYS A 81 15.29 -12.00 -5.58
CA LYS A 81 16.04 -12.71 -6.64
C LYS A 81 15.12 -13.19 -7.76
N PHE A 82 13.92 -13.64 -7.43
CA PHE A 82 12.97 -14.15 -8.40
C PHE A 82 12.53 -13.08 -9.41
N ASN A 83 12.25 -11.85 -8.94
CA ASN A 83 11.77 -10.77 -9.78
C ASN A 83 12.84 -9.71 -10.11
N THR A 84 14.09 -9.89 -9.63
CA THR A 84 15.21 -8.96 -9.84
C THR A 84 14.99 -7.53 -9.32
N TRP A 85 14.13 -7.37 -8.31
CA TRP A 85 13.94 -6.11 -7.62
C TRP A 85 14.88 -6.00 -6.42
N ASN A 86 15.84 -5.10 -6.49
CA ASN A 86 16.93 -4.93 -5.51
C ASN A 86 16.70 -3.81 -4.51
N ARG A 87 15.47 -3.31 -4.40
CA ARG A 87 15.03 -2.30 -3.40
C ARG A 87 14.06 -2.93 -2.43
N PRO A 88 13.68 -2.23 -1.34
CA PRO A 88 12.73 -2.76 -0.35
C PRO A 88 11.43 -3.33 -0.95
N ILE A 89 10.93 -4.39 -0.32
CA ILE A 89 9.63 -5.00 -0.59
C ILE A 89 8.85 -5.08 0.72
N LEU A 90 7.57 -4.71 0.66
CA LEU A 90 6.58 -5.05 1.69
C LEU A 90 5.66 -6.14 1.14
N THR A 91 5.30 -7.14 1.96
CA THR A 91 4.23 -8.09 1.63
C THR A 91 3.05 -7.90 2.57
N ASP A 92 1.83 -7.85 2.01
CA ASP A 92 0.61 -7.89 2.81
C ASP A 92 0.41 -9.24 3.51
N SER A 93 -0.59 -9.33 4.39
CA SER A 93 -0.91 -10.57 5.10
C SER A 93 -1.56 -11.64 4.22
N GLY A 94 -2.17 -11.25 3.10
CA GLY A 94 -3.04 -12.10 2.28
C GLY A 94 -4.46 -12.24 2.81
N GLY A 95 -4.78 -11.76 4.01
CA GLY A 95 -6.10 -11.89 4.64
C GLY A 95 -7.22 -11.23 3.84
N PHE A 96 -7.01 -9.99 3.37
CA PHE A 96 -8.00 -9.27 2.56
C PHE A 96 -8.31 -10.00 1.24
N GLN A 97 -7.34 -10.62 0.57
CA GLN A 97 -7.57 -11.35 -0.69
C GLN A 97 -8.32 -12.65 -0.46
N VAL A 98 -8.08 -13.33 0.65
CA VAL A 98 -8.91 -14.47 1.08
C VAL A 98 -10.35 -14.02 1.28
N PHE A 99 -10.57 -12.81 1.84
CA PHE A 99 -11.90 -12.23 1.99
C PHE A 99 -12.54 -11.87 0.64
N SER A 100 -11.84 -11.15 -0.22
CA SER A 100 -12.42 -10.50 -1.39
C SER A 100 -12.50 -11.40 -2.64
N LEU A 101 -11.65 -12.42 -2.76
CA LEU A 101 -11.52 -13.24 -3.97
C LEU A 101 -12.09 -14.65 -3.83
N THR A 102 -12.44 -15.08 -2.62
CA THR A 102 -12.93 -16.44 -2.42
C THR A 102 -14.43 -16.44 -2.14
N SER A 103 -15.18 -17.19 -2.95
CA SER A 103 -16.64 -17.34 -2.79
C SER A 103 -17.01 -18.18 -1.55
N ILE A 104 -16.08 -19.02 -1.05
CA ILE A 104 -16.27 -19.90 0.10
C ILE A 104 -15.06 -19.78 1.00
N ARG A 105 -15.26 -19.16 2.15
CA ARG A 105 -14.29 -19.13 3.25
C ARG A 105 -14.95 -19.53 4.56
N LYS A 106 -14.16 -20.11 5.44
CA LYS A 106 -14.56 -20.42 6.81
C LYS A 106 -13.55 -19.83 7.76
N LEU A 107 -14.02 -18.85 8.52
CA LEU A 107 -13.23 -18.21 9.57
C LEU A 107 -13.36 -19.01 10.85
N LYS A 108 -12.22 -19.35 11.47
CA LYS A 108 -12.10 -20.09 12.72
C LYS A 108 -11.04 -19.46 13.61
N GLU A 109 -10.97 -19.88 14.86
CA GLU A 109 -9.90 -19.44 15.78
C GLU A 109 -8.51 -19.83 15.26
N GLU A 110 -8.37 -20.99 14.66
CA GLU A 110 -7.11 -21.51 14.13
C GLU A 110 -6.62 -20.73 12.91
N GLY A 111 -7.54 -20.20 12.10
CA GLY A 111 -7.21 -19.51 10.85
C GLY A 111 -8.40 -19.44 9.90
N CYS A 112 -8.12 -19.16 8.64
CA CYS A 112 -9.11 -19.04 7.58
C CYS A 112 -8.94 -20.16 6.53
N GLU A 113 -9.95 -21.02 6.38
CA GLU A 113 -10.04 -21.98 5.29
C GLU A 113 -10.62 -21.31 4.04
N PHE A 114 -10.01 -21.54 2.89
CA PHE A 114 -10.49 -20.96 1.62
C PHE A 114 -10.23 -21.90 0.42
N ARG A 115 -10.86 -21.57 -0.70
CA ARG A 115 -10.56 -22.20 -1.98
C ARG A 115 -9.80 -21.26 -2.90
N SER A 116 -8.77 -21.77 -3.54
CA SER A 116 -8.02 -21.06 -4.56
C SER A 116 -8.94 -20.60 -5.69
N HIS A 117 -8.83 -19.33 -6.08
CA HIS A 117 -9.56 -18.79 -7.24
C HIS A 117 -8.96 -19.26 -8.59
N ILE A 118 -7.80 -19.94 -8.55
CA ILE A 118 -7.10 -20.41 -9.75
C ILE A 118 -7.60 -21.78 -10.16
N ASP A 119 -7.70 -22.71 -9.20
CA ASP A 119 -7.96 -24.14 -9.45
C ASP A 119 -8.97 -24.78 -8.49
N GLY A 120 -9.51 -24.00 -7.54
CA GLY A 120 -10.47 -24.48 -6.56
C GLY A 120 -9.91 -25.34 -5.44
N SER A 121 -8.58 -25.54 -5.36
CA SER A 121 -7.92 -26.29 -4.29
C SER A 121 -8.18 -25.69 -2.92
N LYS A 122 -8.22 -26.52 -1.88
CA LYS A 122 -8.45 -26.08 -0.49
C LYS A 122 -7.14 -25.70 0.17
N HIS A 123 -7.15 -24.56 0.84
CA HIS A 123 -6.02 -24.00 1.59
C HIS A 123 -6.48 -23.50 2.95
N VAL A 124 -5.53 -23.35 3.87
CA VAL A 124 -5.74 -22.76 5.18
C VAL A 124 -4.63 -21.74 5.44
N PHE A 125 -5.00 -20.51 5.77
CA PHE A 125 -4.09 -19.53 6.34
C PHE A 125 -4.27 -19.50 7.84
N THR A 126 -3.22 -19.77 8.58
CA THR A 126 -3.11 -19.55 10.02
C THR A 126 -2.09 -18.47 10.29
N PRO A 127 -2.11 -17.80 11.45
CA PRO A 127 -1.06 -16.85 11.81
C PRO A 127 0.35 -17.40 11.62
N GLU A 128 0.58 -18.65 12.00
CA GLU A 128 1.90 -19.29 11.91
C GLU A 128 2.33 -19.51 10.46
N ASN A 129 1.47 -20.15 9.64
CA ASN A 129 1.87 -20.47 8.27
C ASN A 129 1.95 -19.26 7.35
N VAL A 130 1.25 -18.16 7.68
CA VAL A 130 1.40 -16.87 6.98
C VAL A 130 2.75 -16.23 7.31
N MET A 131 3.23 -16.33 8.55
CA MET A 131 4.60 -15.91 8.88
C MET A 131 5.64 -16.76 8.13
N ASP A 132 5.48 -18.07 8.12
CA ASP A 132 6.39 -18.98 7.37
C ASP A 132 6.37 -18.69 5.86
N THR A 133 5.17 -18.40 5.31
CA THR A 133 4.99 -18.01 3.91
C THR A 133 5.77 -16.74 3.59
N GLN A 134 5.65 -15.70 4.41
CA GLN A 134 6.36 -14.44 4.20
C GLN A 134 7.87 -14.56 4.45
N ARG A 135 8.32 -15.48 5.34
CA ARG A 135 9.75 -15.84 5.43
C ARG A 135 10.26 -16.41 4.12
N ILE A 136 9.48 -17.28 3.44
CA ILE A 136 9.85 -17.87 2.15
C ILE A 136 9.79 -16.83 1.02
N ILE A 137 8.82 -15.91 1.05
CA ILE A 137 8.77 -14.80 0.09
C ILE A 137 10.00 -13.90 0.27
N GLY A 138 10.40 -13.60 1.51
CA GLY A 138 11.61 -12.85 1.81
C GLY A 138 11.49 -11.34 1.59
N ALA A 139 10.33 -10.73 1.87
CA ALA A 139 10.17 -9.28 1.86
C ALA A 139 10.86 -8.63 3.08
N ASP A 140 11.24 -7.35 3.00
CA ASP A 140 11.82 -6.59 4.12
C ASP A 140 10.79 -6.32 5.22
N ILE A 141 9.54 -6.02 4.82
CA ILE A 141 8.43 -5.73 5.72
C ILE A 141 7.35 -6.78 5.52
N MET A 142 6.99 -7.47 6.59
CA MET A 142 5.93 -8.48 6.65
C MET A 142 4.74 -7.93 7.39
N MET A 143 3.52 -8.35 7.02
CA MET A 143 2.28 -7.96 7.70
C MET A 143 1.74 -9.12 8.54
N ALA A 144 1.26 -8.81 9.75
CA ALA A 144 0.56 -9.79 10.57
C ALA A 144 -0.75 -10.21 9.89
N LEU A 145 -1.14 -11.50 10.04
CA LEU A 145 -2.44 -11.96 9.54
C LEU A 145 -3.57 -11.28 10.33
N ASP A 146 -4.50 -10.72 9.61
CA ASP A 146 -5.66 -10.02 10.14
C ASP A 146 -6.94 -10.45 9.41
N GLU A 147 -8.08 -10.11 9.98
CA GLU A 147 -9.36 -10.18 9.31
C GLU A 147 -9.92 -8.77 9.12
N CYS A 148 -10.18 -8.43 7.86
CA CYS A 148 -10.74 -7.15 7.47
C CYS A 148 -12.25 -7.30 7.23
N PRO A 149 -13.12 -6.91 8.18
CA PRO A 149 -14.57 -6.96 7.98
C PRO A 149 -15.02 -5.83 7.02
N PRO A 150 -16.17 -5.98 6.33
CA PRO A 150 -16.78 -4.90 5.56
C PRO A 150 -16.99 -3.65 6.41
N GLY A 151 -16.83 -2.44 5.82
CA GLY A 151 -16.97 -1.15 6.52
C GLY A 151 -18.35 -0.93 7.15
N GLU A 152 -19.39 -1.50 6.54
CA GLU A 152 -20.78 -1.44 7.02
C GLU A 152 -21.14 -2.50 8.10
N SER A 153 -20.18 -3.31 8.56
CA SER A 153 -20.41 -4.32 9.60
C SER A 153 -20.99 -3.68 10.87
N ASP A 154 -21.91 -4.43 11.53
CA ASP A 154 -22.44 -4.02 12.82
C ASP A 154 -21.36 -4.06 13.92
N TYR A 155 -21.63 -3.35 15.02
CA TYR A 155 -20.68 -3.21 16.13
C TYR A 155 -20.27 -4.55 16.75
N GLN A 156 -21.23 -5.46 16.96
CA GLN A 156 -20.93 -6.73 17.64
C GLN A 156 -20.07 -7.63 16.76
N TYR A 157 -20.36 -7.67 15.46
CA TYR A 157 -19.52 -8.40 14.50
C TYR A 157 -18.12 -7.80 14.43
N ALA A 158 -18.01 -6.48 14.26
CA ALA A 158 -16.72 -5.78 14.24
C ALA A 158 -15.88 -6.05 15.50
N LYS A 159 -16.53 -6.03 16.69
CA LYS A 159 -15.89 -6.33 17.97
C LYS A 159 -15.39 -7.77 18.05
N ASN A 160 -16.18 -8.73 17.60
CA ASN A 160 -15.79 -10.15 17.61
C ASN A 160 -14.59 -10.39 16.68
N ILE A 161 -14.62 -9.81 15.50
CA ILE A 161 -13.53 -9.91 14.51
C ILE A 161 -12.26 -9.22 15.03
N LEU A 162 -12.38 -8.06 15.68
CA LEU A 162 -11.24 -7.40 16.30
C LEU A 162 -10.58 -8.31 17.36
N ARG A 163 -11.36 -8.95 18.23
CA ARG A 163 -10.83 -9.88 19.23
C ARG A 163 -10.11 -11.08 18.60
N LEU A 164 -10.60 -11.59 17.50
CA LEU A 164 -9.94 -12.65 16.74
C LEU A 164 -8.60 -12.15 16.15
N THR A 165 -8.61 -10.98 15.50
CA THR A 165 -7.40 -10.36 14.93
C THR A 165 -6.34 -10.10 16.00
N GLN A 166 -6.72 -9.66 17.20
CA GLN A 166 -5.80 -9.45 18.32
C GLN A 166 -5.11 -10.77 18.74
N ARG A 167 -5.87 -11.87 18.87
CA ARG A 167 -5.29 -13.19 19.20
C ARG A 167 -4.40 -13.73 18.07
N TRP A 168 -4.79 -13.49 16.83
CA TRP A 168 -3.95 -13.84 15.67
C TRP A 168 -2.64 -13.03 15.63
N LEU A 169 -2.69 -11.75 16.00
CA LEU A 169 -1.48 -10.94 16.11
C LEU A 169 -0.50 -11.53 17.15
N ASP A 170 -0.99 -11.93 18.34
CA ASP A 170 -0.14 -12.56 19.36
C ASP A 170 0.54 -13.83 18.83
N ARG A 171 -0.18 -14.65 18.06
CA ARG A 171 0.36 -15.85 17.41
C ARG A 171 1.35 -15.53 16.28
N CYS A 172 1.08 -14.49 15.47
CA CYS A 172 2.01 -14.02 14.45
C CYS A 172 3.34 -13.57 15.09
N ILE A 173 3.29 -12.77 16.14
CA ILE A 173 4.48 -12.27 16.85
C ILE A 173 5.27 -13.44 17.42
N LYS A 174 4.60 -14.37 18.09
CA LYS A 174 5.25 -15.58 18.61
C LYS A 174 5.98 -16.33 17.50
N ARG A 175 5.30 -16.62 16.38
CA ARG A 175 5.92 -17.36 15.26
C ARG A 175 7.02 -16.56 14.58
N PHE A 176 6.86 -15.26 14.43
CA PHE A 176 7.91 -14.39 13.90
C PHE A 176 9.19 -14.43 14.73
N ASN A 177 9.08 -14.39 16.05
CA ASN A 177 10.23 -14.45 16.97
C ASN A 177 10.87 -15.87 17.07
N GLU A 178 10.11 -16.93 16.75
CA GLU A 178 10.60 -18.32 16.72
C GLU A 178 11.30 -18.68 15.38
N THR A 179 11.22 -17.82 14.36
CA THR A 179 11.72 -18.11 13.01
C THR A 179 12.73 -17.07 12.55
N GLU A 180 13.74 -17.51 11.80
CA GLU A 180 14.77 -16.64 11.26
C GLU A 180 14.54 -16.32 9.78
N PRO A 181 15.01 -15.15 9.29
CA PRO A 181 15.05 -14.85 7.87
C PRO A 181 15.86 -15.88 7.08
N LEU A 182 15.40 -16.23 5.88
CA LEU A 182 16.00 -17.32 5.10
C LEU A 182 17.12 -16.88 4.15
N TYR A 183 17.23 -15.58 3.83
CA TYR A 183 18.06 -15.11 2.72
C TYR A 183 19.15 -14.10 3.12
N GLY A 184 19.48 -14.03 4.41
CA GLY A 184 20.59 -13.24 4.93
C GLY A 184 20.31 -11.73 5.07
N HIS A 185 19.06 -11.31 5.00
CA HIS A 185 18.62 -9.95 5.31
C HIS A 185 17.55 -9.97 6.39
N HIS A 186 17.43 -8.88 7.15
CA HIS A 186 16.43 -8.75 8.19
C HIS A 186 15.02 -8.53 7.60
N GLN A 187 14.04 -9.09 8.30
CA GLN A 187 12.63 -8.87 8.01
C GLN A 187 11.96 -8.30 9.25
N THR A 188 11.06 -7.36 9.05
CA THR A 188 10.34 -6.68 10.14
C THR A 188 8.85 -6.96 10.03
N LEU A 189 8.16 -7.15 11.17
CA LEU A 189 6.72 -7.38 11.22
C LEU A 189 5.97 -6.09 11.56
N PHE A 190 4.91 -5.77 10.78
CA PHE A 190 3.97 -4.71 11.07
C PHE A 190 2.63 -5.30 11.52
N PRO A 191 2.21 -5.06 12.77
CA PRO A 191 0.84 -5.26 13.23
C PRO A 191 -0.16 -4.37 12.48
N ILE A 192 -1.44 -4.81 12.43
CA ILE A 192 -2.52 -4.10 11.77
C ILE A 192 -3.59 -3.68 12.78
N VAL A 193 -3.89 -2.39 12.81
CA VAL A 193 -5.01 -1.83 13.59
C VAL A 193 -6.29 -2.00 12.78
N GLN A 194 -7.24 -2.78 13.30
CA GLN A 194 -8.58 -2.95 12.76
C GLN A 194 -9.62 -2.24 13.65
N GLY A 195 -10.93 -2.34 13.38
CA GLY A 195 -12.00 -1.76 14.21
C GLY A 195 -13.13 -1.08 13.43
N CYS A 196 -13.17 -1.24 12.08
CA CYS A 196 -14.18 -0.62 11.20
C CYS A 196 -14.30 0.90 11.44
N LYS A 197 -15.53 1.40 11.47
CA LYS A 197 -15.92 2.80 11.73
C LYS A 197 -16.12 3.13 13.22
N TYR A 198 -15.75 2.24 14.14
CA TYR A 198 -16.04 2.39 15.56
C TYR A 198 -14.81 2.91 16.32
N LYS A 199 -14.93 4.12 16.84
CA LYS A 199 -13.84 4.84 17.52
C LYS A 199 -13.26 4.05 18.71
N ASP A 200 -14.10 3.50 19.55
CA ASP A 200 -13.67 2.71 20.73
C ASP A 200 -12.94 1.43 20.34
N LEU A 201 -13.39 0.75 19.26
CA LEU A 201 -12.71 -0.43 18.73
C LEU A 201 -11.36 -0.07 18.10
N ARG A 202 -11.26 1.06 17.37
CA ARG A 202 -10.00 1.58 16.84
C ARG A 202 -9.01 1.92 17.94
N GLN A 203 -9.48 2.54 19.03
CA GLN A 203 -8.66 2.85 20.21
C GLN A 203 -8.17 1.59 20.91
N ASP A 204 -9.04 0.59 21.11
CA ASP A 204 -8.67 -0.70 21.71
C ASP A 204 -7.63 -1.42 20.84
N ALA A 205 -7.85 -1.46 19.52
CA ALA A 205 -6.90 -2.04 18.57
C ALA A 205 -5.55 -1.36 18.56
N ALA A 206 -5.53 -0.01 18.54
CA ALA A 206 -4.30 0.77 18.53
C ALA A 206 -3.49 0.55 19.82
N LYS A 207 -4.13 0.56 20.97
CA LYS A 207 -3.48 0.26 22.28
C LYS A 207 -2.89 -1.15 22.28
N HIS A 208 -3.68 -2.15 21.81
CA HIS A 208 -3.20 -3.52 21.71
C HIS A 208 -1.96 -3.63 20.81
N VAL A 209 -1.95 -2.95 19.67
CA VAL A 209 -0.80 -2.92 18.75
C VAL A 209 0.41 -2.27 19.42
N VAL A 210 0.24 -1.13 20.10
CA VAL A 210 1.34 -0.44 20.83
C VAL A 210 1.99 -1.35 21.86
N ASP A 211 1.19 -2.06 22.66
CA ASP A 211 1.70 -3.01 23.65
C ASP A 211 2.53 -4.14 23.01
N ARG A 212 2.20 -4.55 21.77
CA ARG A 212 2.88 -5.63 21.04
C ARG A 212 4.10 -5.18 20.25
N LEU A 213 4.18 -3.90 19.87
CA LEU A 213 5.38 -3.38 19.22
C LEU A 213 6.65 -3.55 20.08
N GLY A 214 6.51 -3.46 21.41
CA GLY A 214 7.62 -3.73 22.35
C GLY A 214 8.09 -5.18 22.40
N MET A 215 7.30 -6.12 21.83
CA MET A 215 7.67 -7.55 21.76
C MET A 215 8.41 -7.91 20.46
N LEU A 216 8.52 -6.99 19.53
CA LEU A 216 9.23 -7.17 18.27
C LEU A 216 10.67 -6.71 18.41
N ASN A 217 11.61 -7.64 18.24
CA ASN A 217 13.05 -7.39 18.41
C ASN A 217 13.60 -6.35 17.43
N ASP A 218 12.96 -6.16 16.27
CA ASP A 218 13.45 -5.34 15.15
C ASP A 218 12.70 -4.02 14.95
N GLY A 219 11.97 -3.58 15.96
CA GLY A 219 11.45 -2.21 15.97
C GLY A 219 10.32 -1.86 15.02
N GLY A 220 9.58 -2.76 14.48
CA GLY A 220 8.45 -2.64 13.53
C GLY A 220 7.74 -1.27 13.38
N GLY A 221 6.82 -1.19 12.44
CA GLY A 221 5.87 -0.09 12.31
C GLY A 221 4.46 -0.55 12.66
N ALA A 222 3.46 0.28 12.41
CA ALA A 222 2.06 -0.09 12.57
C ALA A 222 1.26 0.24 11.32
N SER A 223 0.31 -0.63 10.98
CA SER A 223 -0.56 -0.43 9.84
C SER A 223 -1.99 -0.12 10.28
N ILE A 224 -2.68 0.69 9.50
CA ILE A 224 -4.08 1.05 9.68
C ILE A 224 -4.85 0.35 8.55
N GLY A 225 -5.54 -0.73 8.89
CA GLY A 225 -6.33 -1.52 7.97
C GLY A 225 -7.84 -1.27 8.11
N GLY A 226 -8.64 -1.87 7.23
CA GLY A 226 -10.10 -1.84 7.29
C GLY A 226 -10.71 -0.45 7.16
N LEU A 227 -10.10 0.40 6.35
CA LEU A 227 -10.61 1.69 5.90
C LEU A 227 -10.66 1.71 4.37
N ALA A 228 -11.45 2.63 3.77
CA ALA A 228 -11.79 2.68 2.35
C ALA A 228 -12.46 1.37 1.85
N VAL A 229 -13.28 0.74 2.70
CA VAL A 229 -14.00 -0.50 2.42
C VAL A 229 -15.53 -0.31 2.47
N GLY A 230 -16.01 0.93 2.26
CA GLY A 230 -17.43 1.28 2.15
C GLY A 230 -17.92 2.39 3.08
N GLU A 231 -17.12 2.81 4.05
CA GLU A 231 -17.45 3.93 4.94
C GLU A 231 -17.33 5.30 4.22
N PRO A 232 -18.04 6.34 4.69
CA PRO A 232 -17.84 7.71 4.23
C PRO A 232 -16.41 8.20 4.45
N THR A 233 -15.92 9.05 3.55
CA THR A 233 -14.54 9.55 3.56
C THR A 233 -14.20 10.29 4.86
N GLU A 234 -15.14 11.06 5.40
CA GLU A 234 -14.99 11.81 6.65
C GLU A 234 -14.79 10.87 7.85
N VAL A 235 -15.50 9.75 7.87
CA VAL A 235 -15.34 8.71 8.89
C VAL A 235 -13.95 8.06 8.78
N MET A 236 -13.48 7.80 7.57
CA MET A 236 -12.11 7.30 7.36
C MET A 236 -11.08 8.27 7.96
N TYR A 237 -11.21 9.57 7.71
CA TYR A 237 -10.29 10.59 8.24
C TYR A 237 -10.34 10.66 9.77
N GLU A 238 -11.52 10.64 10.38
CA GLU A 238 -11.68 10.59 11.83
C GLU A 238 -10.99 9.35 12.42
N MET A 239 -11.18 8.18 11.81
CA MET A 239 -10.57 6.95 12.32
C MET A 239 -9.04 6.95 12.19
N ILE A 240 -8.48 7.60 11.18
CA ILE A 240 -7.03 7.80 11.07
C ILE A 240 -6.51 8.68 12.21
N GLU A 241 -7.19 9.78 12.53
CA GLU A 241 -6.84 10.66 13.65
C GLU A 241 -6.86 9.91 14.97
N VAL A 242 -7.96 9.19 15.26
CA VAL A 242 -8.14 8.39 16.47
C VAL A 242 -7.01 7.38 16.67
N VAL A 243 -6.59 6.72 15.61
CA VAL A 243 -5.50 5.73 15.67
C VAL A 243 -4.15 6.43 15.83
N ASN A 244 -3.89 7.50 15.08
CA ASN A 244 -2.61 8.19 15.09
C ASN A 244 -2.33 8.98 16.39
N GLU A 245 -3.37 9.32 17.16
CA GLU A 245 -3.22 9.85 18.52
C GLU A 245 -2.57 8.84 19.48
N ILE A 246 -2.74 7.53 19.22
CA ILE A 246 -2.28 6.44 20.09
C ILE A 246 -0.96 5.84 19.60
N LEU A 247 -0.81 5.69 18.27
CA LEU A 247 0.39 5.08 17.69
C LEU A 247 1.64 5.90 17.98
N PRO A 248 2.78 5.24 18.28
CA PRO A 248 4.03 5.91 18.62
C PRO A 248 4.54 6.79 17.49
N LYS A 249 5.20 7.90 17.84
CA LYS A 249 5.74 8.84 16.86
C LYS A 249 7.07 8.40 16.25
N ASP A 250 7.79 7.55 16.93
CA ASP A 250 9.08 6.98 16.54
C ASP A 250 8.96 5.70 15.69
N ARG A 251 7.77 5.44 15.15
CA ARG A 251 7.47 4.29 14.30
C ARG A 251 6.75 4.73 13.02
N PRO A 252 7.02 4.08 11.87
CA PRO A 252 6.29 4.38 10.64
C PRO A 252 4.84 3.88 10.73
N ARG A 253 3.92 4.63 10.11
CA ARG A 253 2.48 4.39 10.06
C ARG A 253 2.05 4.16 8.61
N TYR A 254 1.50 3.01 8.35
CA TYR A 254 1.08 2.59 7.00
C TYR A 254 -0.44 2.52 6.91
N LEU A 255 -1.04 3.33 6.05
CA LEU A 255 -2.47 3.28 5.71
C LEU A 255 -2.68 2.39 4.49
N MET A 256 -3.34 1.26 4.70
CA MET A 256 -3.48 0.19 3.70
C MET A 256 -4.57 0.48 2.68
N GLY A 257 -4.26 0.32 1.40
CA GLY A 257 -5.23 0.33 0.30
C GLY A 257 -5.83 1.68 -0.08
N VAL A 258 -5.34 2.78 0.49
CA VAL A 258 -5.82 4.15 0.24
C VAL A 258 -4.86 4.89 -0.70
N GLY A 259 -5.27 5.59 -1.69
CA GLY A 259 -6.43 5.63 -2.53
C GLY A 259 -6.34 6.77 -3.54
N THR A 260 -7.21 7.77 -3.45
CA THR A 260 -7.17 8.94 -4.34
C THR A 260 -6.03 9.89 -3.95
N PRO A 261 -5.54 10.76 -4.87
CA PRO A 261 -4.56 11.78 -4.52
C PRO A 261 -4.98 12.66 -3.34
N GLN A 262 -6.26 13.04 -3.27
CA GLN A 262 -6.79 13.81 -2.14
C GLN A 262 -6.71 13.04 -0.82
N ASN A 263 -7.14 11.75 -0.82
CA ASN A 263 -7.10 10.94 0.39
C ASN A 263 -5.67 10.75 0.91
N ILE A 264 -4.69 10.67 0.01
CA ILE A 264 -3.27 10.60 0.38
C ILE A 264 -2.83 11.88 1.08
N LEU A 265 -3.12 13.07 0.52
CA LEU A 265 -2.75 14.35 1.14
C LEU A 265 -3.46 14.56 2.49
N GLU A 266 -4.74 14.20 2.58
CA GLU A 266 -5.50 14.25 3.83
C GLU A 266 -4.94 13.31 4.91
N ALA A 267 -4.51 12.11 4.51
CA ALA A 267 -3.92 11.16 5.44
C ALA A 267 -2.48 11.57 5.86
N ILE A 268 -1.70 12.18 4.95
CA ILE A 268 -0.39 12.77 5.29
C ILE A 268 -0.55 13.86 6.35
N GLU A 269 -1.53 14.75 6.19
CA GLU A 269 -1.84 15.80 7.18
C GLU A 269 -2.12 15.23 8.57
N ARG A 270 -2.67 14.01 8.63
CA ARG A 270 -2.98 13.26 9.85
C ARG A 270 -1.84 12.36 10.36
N GLY A 271 -0.66 12.45 9.74
CA GLY A 271 0.55 11.78 10.21
C GLY A 271 0.75 10.36 9.70
N VAL A 272 0.21 10.02 8.53
CA VAL A 272 0.47 8.75 7.84
C VAL A 272 1.75 8.85 7.00
N ASP A 273 2.56 7.79 7.00
CA ASP A 273 3.87 7.75 6.34
C ASP A 273 3.90 6.92 5.06
N MET A 274 3.09 5.85 4.97
CA MET A 274 3.17 4.87 3.89
C MET A 274 1.78 4.59 3.31
N PHE A 275 1.73 4.41 1.99
CA PHE A 275 0.49 4.18 1.25
C PHE A 275 0.71 3.13 0.16
N ASP A 276 -0.35 2.39 -0.15
CA ASP A 276 -0.49 1.59 -1.36
C ASP A 276 -1.90 1.71 -1.91
N CYS A 277 -2.05 1.54 -3.20
CA CYS A 277 -3.34 1.29 -3.84
C CYS A 277 -3.12 0.76 -5.26
N VAL A 278 -4.04 -0.08 -5.73
CA VAL A 278 -4.05 -0.53 -7.12
C VAL A 278 -4.58 0.54 -8.09
N MET A 279 -5.14 1.62 -7.55
CA MET A 279 -5.82 2.67 -8.33
C MET A 279 -4.94 3.29 -9.44
N PRO A 280 -3.66 3.65 -9.23
CA PRO A 280 -2.85 4.25 -10.29
C PRO A 280 -2.78 3.36 -11.53
N THR A 281 -2.40 2.11 -11.39
CA THR A 281 -2.27 1.19 -12.54
C THR A 281 -3.62 0.71 -13.05
N ARG A 282 -4.63 0.52 -12.17
CA ARG A 282 -5.98 0.14 -12.58
C ARG A 282 -6.61 1.23 -13.44
N ASN A 283 -6.58 2.47 -12.96
CA ASN A 283 -7.15 3.62 -13.67
C ASN A 283 -6.38 3.94 -14.95
N GLY A 284 -5.04 3.87 -14.93
CA GLY A 284 -4.22 4.01 -16.13
C GLY A 284 -4.64 3.04 -17.23
N ARG A 285 -4.77 1.75 -16.89
CA ARG A 285 -5.25 0.75 -17.87
C ARG A 285 -6.70 0.96 -18.34
N ASN A 286 -7.49 1.75 -17.62
CA ASN A 286 -8.84 2.18 -18.00
C ASN A 286 -8.87 3.58 -18.64
N ALA A 287 -7.71 4.09 -19.08
CA ALA A 287 -7.54 5.38 -19.73
C ALA A 287 -7.82 6.60 -18.85
N LEU A 288 -7.78 6.45 -17.52
CA LEU A 288 -7.92 7.57 -16.60
C LEU A 288 -6.56 7.94 -16.01
N LEU A 289 -6.10 9.15 -16.28
CA LEU A 289 -4.84 9.71 -15.80
C LEU A 289 -5.08 10.71 -14.68
N PHE A 290 -4.15 10.76 -13.72
CA PHE A 290 -4.14 11.73 -12.63
C PHE A 290 -3.10 12.81 -12.89
N THR A 291 -3.48 14.08 -12.71
CA THR A 291 -2.59 15.24 -12.80
C THR A 291 -2.91 16.24 -11.69
N TYR A 292 -2.07 17.25 -11.50
CA TYR A 292 -2.38 18.37 -10.57
C TYR A 292 -3.57 19.23 -11.03
N GLN A 293 -3.90 19.23 -12.32
CA GLN A 293 -5.06 19.93 -12.86
C GLN A 293 -6.35 19.12 -12.77
N GLY A 294 -6.24 17.84 -12.39
CA GLY A 294 -7.37 16.94 -12.27
C GLY A 294 -7.20 15.61 -13.02
N THR A 295 -8.30 14.93 -13.25
CA THR A 295 -8.31 13.62 -13.93
C THR A 295 -8.63 13.77 -15.41
N MET A 296 -7.82 13.14 -16.28
CA MET A 296 -8.00 13.12 -17.72
C MET A 296 -8.47 11.73 -18.17
N ASN A 297 -9.66 11.67 -18.83
CA ASN A 297 -10.07 10.44 -19.51
C ASN A 297 -9.56 10.46 -20.96
N MET A 298 -8.55 9.66 -21.25
CA MET A 298 -7.89 9.62 -22.56
C MET A 298 -8.77 9.07 -23.69
N ARG A 299 -9.97 8.55 -23.40
CA ARG A 299 -10.94 8.15 -24.42
C ARG A 299 -11.78 9.32 -24.95
N ASN A 300 -11.73 10.48 -24.30
CA ASN A 300 -12.49 11.66 -24.70
C ASN A 300 -11.95 12.22 -26.02
N LYS A 301 -12.86 12.52 -26.96
CA LYS A 301 -12.54 13.03 -28.31
C LYS A 301 -11.74 14.35 -28.29
N LYS A 302 -11.85 15.15 -27.25
CA LYS A 302 -11.11 16.42 -27.14
C LYS A 302 -9.59 16.26 -27.22
N TRP A 303 -9.04 15.07 -26.92
CA TRP A 303 -7.62 14.77 -26.98
C TRP A 303 -7.11 14.40 -28.37
N GLU A 304 -8.01 14.16 -29.34
CA GLU A 304 -7.69 13.67 -30.68
C GLU A 304 -6.67 14.54 -31.43
N ASN A 305 -6.71 15.85 -31.20
CA ASN A 305 -5.82 16.84 -31.83
C ASN A 305 -5.01 17.64 -30.81
N ASP A 306 -4.86 17.16 -29.58
CA ASP A 306 -4.02 17.78 -28.57
C ASP A 306 -2.60 17.20 -28.65
N PHE A 307 -1.73 17.89 -29.37
CA PHE A 307 -0.33 17.49 -29.58
C PHE A 307 0.61 17.95 -28.45
N SER A 308 0.09 18.53 -27.37
CA SER A 308 0.89 18.86 -26.20
C SER A 308 1.29 17.58 -25.45
N PRO A 309 2.39 17.61 -24.65
CA PRO A 309 2.80 16.51 -23.79
C PRO A 309 1.65 16.02 -22.89
N ILE A 310 1.69 14.75 -22.48
CA ILE A 310 0.73 14.19 -21.51
C ILE A 310 0.76 15.02 -20.23
N ASP A 311 1.95 15.26 -19.68
CA ASP A 311 2.21 16.17 -18.56
C ASP A 311 3.60 16.79 -18.76
N SER A 312 3.70 18.12 -18.90
CA SER A 312 4.98 18.84 -19.07
C SER A 312 5.91 18.70 -17.87
N ASP A 313 5.34 18.58 -16.69
CA ASP A 313 6.07 18.43 -15.41
C ASP A 313 6.22 16.96 -14.99
N GLY A 314 5.73 16.02 -15.81
CA GLY A 314 5.76 14.61 -15.58
C GLY A 314 7.11 13.93 -15.78
N CYS A 315 7.13 12.61 -15.85
CA CYS A 315 8.33 11.83 -16.17
C CYS A 315 8.70 11.94 -17.66
N ASP A 316 9.83 11.32 -18.06
CA ASP A 316 10.30 11.44 -19.45
C ASP A 316 9.27 10.91 -20.45
N ILE A 317 8.57 9.83 -20.11
CA ILE A 317 7.50 9.25 -20.94
C ILE A 317 6.35 10.24 -21.16
N ASP A 318 6.00 11.02 -20.14
CA ASP A 318 4.95 12.05 -20.25
C ASP A 318 5.33 13.19 -21.17
N ARG A 319 6.62 13.58 -21.15
CA ARG A 319 7.15 14.64 -22.01
C ARG A 319 7.38 14.18 -23.45
N LEU A 320 7.67 12.89 -23.62
CA LEU A 320 7.95 12.30 -24.94
C LEU A 320 6.66 12.11 -25.76
N HIS A 321 5.55 11.77 -25.11
CA HIS A 321 4.31 11.42 -25.80
C HIS A 321 3.25 12.52 -25.68
N SER A 322 2.53 12.77 -26.78
CA SER A 322 1.41 13.72 -26.79
C SER A 322 0.11 13.05 -26.30
N LYS A 323 -0.82 13.88 -25.81
CA LYS A 323 -2.19 13.45 -25.48
C LYS A 323 -2.90 12.84 -26.68
N ALA A 324 -2.73 13.43 -27.89
CA ALA A 324 -3.29 12.89 -29.14
C ALA A 324 -2.78 11.48 -29.44
N TYR A 325 -1.47 11.24 -29.27
CA TYR A 325 -0.89 9.92 -29.50
C TYR A 325 -1.44 8.89 -28.49
N LEU A 326 -1.46 9.23 -27.20
CA LEU A 326 -1.99 8.34 -26.17
C LEU A 326 -3.50 8.06 -26.37
N HIS A 327 -4.30 9.08 -26.76
CA HIS A 327 -5.69 8.90 -27.15
C HIS A 327 -5.83 7.90 -28.32
N HIS A 328 -5.01 8.06 -29.38
CA HIS A 328 -4.97 7.15 -30.51
C HIS A 328 -4.68 5.71 -30.07
N LEU A 329 -3.64 5.50 -29.24
CA LEU A 329 -3.28 4.18 -28.75
C LEU A 329 -4.42 3.50 -27.95
N PHE A 330 -5.15 4.25 -27.13
CA PHE A 330 -6.33 3.71 -26.42
C PHE A 330 -7.49 3.36 -27.39
N LYS A 331 -7.68 4.14 -28.44
CA LYS A 331 -8.68 3.83 -29.49
C LYS A 331 -8.29 2.62 -30.31
N ALA A 332 -7.02 2.47 -30.63
CA ALA A 332 -6.46 1.31 -31.33
C ALA A 332 -6.29 0.06 -30.44
N GLN A 333 -6.54 0.18 -29.11
CA GLN A 333 -6.36 -0.90 -28.13
C GLN A 333 -4.92 -1.44 -28.06
N GLU A 334 -3.94 -0.57 -28.29
CA GLU A 334 -2.53 -0.93 -28.22
C GLU A 334 -2.08 -1.14 -26.77
N LEU A 335 -1.28 -2.17 -26.51
CA LEU A 335 -0.75 -2.46 -25.18
C LEU A 335 0.12 -1.33 -24.62
N LEU A 336 0.79 -0.58 -25.52
CA LEU A 336 1.63 0.56 -25.15
C LEU A 336 0.82 1.65 -24.42
N ALA A 337 -0.47 1.83 -24.75
CA ALA A 337 -1.34 2.76 -24.04
C ALA A 337 -1.42 2.43 -22.54
N LEU A 338 -1.53 1.13 -22.22
CA LEU A 338 -1.66 0.66 -20.83
C LEU A 338 -0.35 0.85 -20.05
N GLN A 339 0.79 0.68 -20.73
CA GLN A 339 2.12 0.91 -20.15
C GLN A 339 2.35 2.39 -19.86
N ILE A 340 2.19 3.26 -20.87
CA ILE A 340 2.36 4.72 -20.72
C ILE A 340 1.47 5.23 -19.59
N ALA A 341 0.18 4.90 -19.61
CA ALA A 341 -0.77 5.38 -18.61
C ALA A 341 -0.49 4.85 -17.19
N SER A 342 0.01 3.61 -17.06
CA SER A 342 0.41 3.05 -15.76
C SER A 342 1.65 3.74 -15.21
N ILE A 343 2.65 3.98 -16.04
CA ILE A 343 3.88 4.70 -15.66
C ILE A 343 3.55 6.14 -15.27
N HIS A 344 2.78 6.85 -16.09
CA HIS A 344 2.31 8.20 -15.80
C HIS A 344 1.66 8.29 -14.42
N ASN A 345 0.64 7.47 -14.17
CA ASN A 345 -0.09 7.52 -12.90
C ASN A 345 0.80 7.19 -11.70
N LEU A 346 1.67 6.20 -11.80
CA LEU A 346 2.61 5.87 -10.74
C LEU A 346 3.62 7.02 -10.52
N ALA A 347 4.18 7.58 -11.58
CA ALA A 347 5.10 8.72 -11.49
C ALA A 347 4.42 9.93 -10.84
N PHE A 348 3.16 10.21 -11.19
CA PHE A 348 2.36 11.26 -10.56
C PHE A 348 2.19 11.02 -9.05
N TYR A 349 1.83 9.79 -8.62
CA TYR A 349 1.68 9.48 -7.19
C TYR A 349 2.98 9.61 -6.41
N LEU A 350 4.11 9.20 -7.00
CA LEU A 350 5.43 9.36 -6.37
C LEU A 350 5.85 10.84 -6.33
N ARG A 351 5.53 11.63 -7.35
CA ARG A 351 5.71 13.08 -7.36
C ARG A 351 4.88 13.73 -6.26
N LEU A 352 3.59 13.41 -6.15
CA LEU A 352 2.68 13.95 -5.14
C LEU A 352 3.22 13.80 -3.72
N VAL A 353 3.69 12.59 -3.35
CA VAL A 353 4.28 12.37 -2.01
C VAL A 353 5.66 12.99 -1.86
N THR A 354 6.39 13.19 -2.95
CA THR A 354 7.69 13.90 -2.94
C THR A 354 7.50 15.40 -2.70
N ASP A 355 6.54 16.01 -3.38
CA ASP A 355 6.18 17.41 -3.19
C ASP A 355 5.62 17.63 -1.76
N ALA A 356 4.79 16.70 -1.27
CA ALA A 356 4.34 16.72 0.12
C ALA A 356 5.52 16.73 1.12
N ARG A 357 6.54 15.87 0.92
CA ARG A 357 7.75 15.89 1.78
C ARG A 357 8.45 17.23 1.76
N GLN A 358 8.67 17.83 0.57
CA GLN A 358 9.32 19.13 0.43
C GLN A 358 8.57 20.21 1.19
N HIS A 359 7.25 20.26 1.08
CA HIS A 359 6.42 21.23 1.77
C HIS A 359 6.34 20.99 3.29
N ILE A 360 6.43 19.74 3.76
CA ILE A 360 6.58 19.44 5.19
C ILE A 360 7.92 19.96 5.71
N GLU A 361 9.02 19.74 4.98
CA GLU A 361 10.37 20.22 5.34
C GLU A 361 10.46 21.75 5.31
N GLN A 362 9.71 22.42 4.45
CA GLN A 362 9.60 23.89 4.37
C GLN A 362 8.64 24.49 5.41
N GLY A 363 7.81 23.67 6.06
CA GLY A 363 6.83 24.09 7.07
C GLY A 363 5.59 24.78 6.49
N ASP A 364 5.27 24.57 5.21
CA ASP A 364 4.12 25.16 4.52
C ASP A 364 3.16 24.12 3.90
N PHE A 365 3.26 22.86 4.34
CA PHE A 365 2.47 21.74 3.81
C PHE A 365 0.96 22.02 3.78
N SER A 366 0.39 22.52 4.89
CA SER A 366 -1.05 22.78 4.96
C SER A 366 -1.50 23.88 3.97
N GLN A 367 -0.65 24.86 3.69
CA GLN A 367 -0.94 25.92 2.71
C GLN A 367 -0.87 25.36 1.29
N TRP A 368 0.17 24.62 0.96
CA TRP A 368 0.33 23.97 -0.34
C TRP A 368 -0.81 22.96 -0.59
N LYS A 369 -1.14 22.10 0.38
CA LYS A 369 -2.25 21.15 0.26
C LYS A 369 -3.53 21.86 -0.13
N ARG A 370 -3.90 22.97 0.55
CA ARG A 370 -5.11 23.75 0.22
C ARG A 370 -5.10 24.30 -1.20
N SER A 371 -3.93 24.63 -1.75
CA SER A 371 -3.84 25.16 -3.11
C SER A 371 -4.06 24.11 -4.20
N VAL A 372 -3.77 22.82 -3.94
CA VAL A 372 -3.84 21.76 -4.96
C VAL A 372 -5.02 20.80 -4.80
N ILE A 373 -5.55 20.63 -3.58
CA ILE A 373 -6.47 19.53 -3.27
C ILE A 373 -7.78 19.58 -4.04
N ASN A 374 -8.32 20.79 -4.30
CA ASN A 374 -9.56 20.97 -5.03
C ASN A 374 -9.41 20.57 -6.51
N ASP A 375 -8.26 20.89 -7.11
CA ASP A 375 -8.01 20.59 -8.51
C ASP A 375 -7.77 19.09 -8.73
N LEU A 376 -7.12 18.39 -7.80
CA LEU A 376 -6.88 16.94 -7.88
C LEU A 376 -8.16 16.11 -8.11
N GLY A 377 -9.32 16.60 -7.66
CA GLY A 377 -10.62 15.93 -7.83
C GLY A 377 -11.40 16.32 -9.09
N ARG A 378 -10.96 17.34 -9.82
CA ARG A 378 -11.67 17.82 -11.02
C ARG A 378 -11.57 16.82 -12.16
N ARG A 379 -12.51 16.91 -13.08
CA ARG A 379 -12.43 16.26 -14.40
C ARG A 379 -12.01 17.30 -15.43
N VAL A 380 -10.87 17.07 -16.03
CA VAL A 380 -10.34 17.91 -17.11
C VAL A 380 -10.90 17.50 -18.45
#